data_a4940bae18390f0847f83cc6b795c65b
#
_entry.id   a4940bae18390f0847f83cc6b795c65b
#
_cell.length_a   1.000
_cell.length_b   1.000
_cell.length_c   1.000
_cell.angle_alpha   90.00
_cell.angle_beta   90.00
_cell.angle_gamma   90.00
#
_symmetry.space_group_name_H-M   'P 1'
#
loop_
_entity.id
_entity.type
_entity.pdbx_description
1 polymer ?
#
loop_
_entity_poly.entity_id
_entity_poly.type
_entity_poly.pdbx_seq_one_letter_code
_entity_poly.pdbx_strand_id
1 'polypeptide(L)'
;MTHEHGHAVGLPIALTSRPLRVFTTSDAYAAYASPRPQLKRLADAGLLRRLHGGIFAIVPTEHVGRPWTPPLEAAAVGLETARSGPDGAVLMGLSAARLHGAVPRGLGQATVATRNRRRPIMLDGTGLEVRFIKRRVDDLDADLTTTVLGDVLVTSIEQTILDLAHPRVQKTEAEAEREAIRSLAPKADHATLRELAARQRLGSALRRAQQVSPTLLDDTGTRPQ
;
A
#
# COMPACT_ATOMS: atom_id res chain seq x y z
N MET A 1 40.20 11.61 29.62
CA MET A 1 39.57 11.14 28.38
C MET A 1 38.14 10.77 28.76
N THR A 2 37.22 11.73 28.61
CA THR A 2 35.81 11.60 28.93
C THR A 2 35.08 11.11 27.67
N HIS A 3 34.65 9.85 27.68
CA HIS A 3 33.77 9.32 26.66
C HIS A 3 32.40 9.99 26.81
N GLU A 4 32.08 10.92 25.94
CA GLU A 4 30.71 11.40 25.73
C GLU A 4 29.89 10.21 25.23
N HIS A 5 29.03 9.68 26.10
CA HIS A 5 27.97 8.78 25.72
C HIS A 5 26.97 9.57 24.89
N GLY A 6 27.07 9.43 23.57
CA GLY A 6 26.08 9.94 22.67
C GLY A 6 24.70 9.39 23.07
N HIS A 7 23.85 10.23 23.62
CA HIS A 7 22.46 9.89 23.90
C HIS A 7 21.84 9.48 22.56
N ALA A 8 21.49 8.21 22.46
CA ALA A 8 20.61 7.74 21.38
C ALA A 8 19.37 8.64 21.45
N VAL A 9 19.18 9.49 20.45
CA VAL A 9 18.03 10.39 20.37
C VAL A 9 16.82 9.52 20.12
N GLY A 10 16.15 9.10 21.18
CA GLY A 10 14.92 8.34 21.11
C GLY A 10 13.85 9.19 20.45
N LEU A 11 13.14 8.63 19.47
CA LEU A 11 11.99 9.29 18.88
C LEU A 11 10.87 9.38 19.93
N PRO A 12 10.16 10.53 20.02
CA PRO A 12 9.03 10.66 20.94
C PRO A 12 7.93 9.62 20.69
N ILE A 13 7.33 9.14 21.78
CA ILE A 13 6.27 8.12 21.71
C ILE A 13 5.07 8.61 20.87
N ALA A 14 4.79 9.91 20.91
CA ALA A 14 3.74 10.55 20.09
C ALA A 14 3.93 10.36 18.58
N LEU A 15 5.16 10.08 18.14
CA LEU A 15 5.47 9.79 16.74
C LEU A 15 5.59 8.28 16.48
N THR A 16 6.21 7.54 17.41
CA THR A 16 6.42 6.09 17.25
C THR A 16 5.13 5.28 17.35
N SER A 17 4.10 5.82 18.02
CA SER A 17 2.77 5.20 18.12
C SER A 17 1.85 5.46 16.91
N ARG A 18 2.31 6.26 15.93
CA ARG A 18 1.49 6.52 14.74
C ARG A 18 1.32 5.27 13.87
N PRO A 19 0.12 5.08 13.27
CA PRO A 19 -0.13 3.95 12.37
C PRO A 19 0.93 3.87 11.27
N LEU A 20 1.37 2.66 10.96
CA LEU A 20 2.42 2.37 9.98
C LEU A 20 3.73 3.13 10.21
N ARG A 21 3.94 3.67 11.42
CA ARG A 21 5.10 4.50 11.75
C ARG A 21 5.31 5.66 10.77
N VAL A 22 4.20 6.15 10.18
CA VAL A 22 4.18 7.29 9.26
C VAL A 22 3.36 8.42 9.86
N PHE A 23 3.88 9.62 9.75
CA PHE A 23 3.27 10.80 10.36
C PHE A 23 3.52 12.06 9.52
N THR A 24 2.69 13.08 9.73
CA THR A 24 2.82 14.40 9.10
C THR A 24 3.64 15.36 9.96
N THR A 25 4.13 16.45 9.37
CA THR A 25 4.72 17.56 10.12
C THR A 25 3.74 18.11 11.16
N SER A 26 2.43 18.10 10.88
CA SER A 26 1.39 18.52 11.83
C SER A 26 1.32 17.62 13.05
N ASP A 27 1.46 16.32 12.89
CA ASP A 27 1.48 15.37 14.00
C ASP A 27 2.66 15.63 14.96
N ALA A 28 3.78 16.11 14.41
CA ALA A 28 4.98 16.35 15.20
C ALA A 28 4.87 17.57 16.15
N TYR A 29 3.85 18.41 16.02
CA TYR A 29 3.55 19.44 17.03
C TYR A 29 3.13 18.86 18.38
N ALA A 30 2.68 17.63 18.43
CA ALA A 30 2.44 16.92 19.70
C ALA A 30 3.73 16.62 20.49
N ALA A 31 4.89 16.66 19.82
CA ALA A 31 6.19 16.32 20.40
C ALA A 31 7.17 17.49 20.43
N TYR A 32 7.03 18.45 19.53
CA TYR A 32 8.00 19.54 19.36
C TYR A 32 7.31 20.88 19.17
N ALA A 33 7.77 21.91 19.89
CA ALA A 33 7.31 23.29 19.69
C ALA A 33 7.65 23.82 18.29
N SER A 34 8.78 23.39 17.71
CA SER A 34 9.24 23.74 16.37
C SER A 34 9.58 22.46 15.57
N PRO A 35 8.59 21.78 14.98
CA PRO A 35 8.81 20.47 14.36
C PRO A 35 9.77 20.48 13.18
N ARG A 36 9.66 21.46 12.28
CA ARG A 36 10.41 21.47 11.01
C ARG A 36 11.93 21.32 11.17
N PRO A 37 12.63 22.12 12.01
CA PRO A 37 14.07 21.95 12.22
C PRO A 37 14.40 20.59 12.87
N GLN A 38 13.56 20.14 13.80
CA GLN A 38 13.77 18.83 14.45
C GLN A 38 13.60 17.66 13.49
N LEU A 39 12.55 17.67 12.66
CA LEU A 39 12.34 16.64 11.65
C LEU A 39 13.46 16.59 10.61
N LYS A 40 13.96 17.79 10.21
CA LYS A 40 15.14 17.87 9.34
C LYS A 40 16.35 17.20 10.00
N ARG A 41 16.67 17.55 11.25
CA ARG A 41 17.80 16.96 11.99
C ARG A 41 17.68 15.46 12.13
N LEU A 42 16.46 14.95 12.43
CA LEU A 42 16.21 13.52 12.55
C LEU A 42 16.33 12.79 11.19
N ALA A 43 15.90 13.43 10.12
CA ALA A 43 16.08 12.89 8.76
C ALA A 43 17.57 12.89 8.34
N ASP A 44 18.29 13.96 8.63
CA ASP A 44 19.75 14.05 8.37
C ASP A 44 20.54 13.00 9.18
N ALA A 45 20.04 12.65 10.39
CA ALA A 45 20.57 11.57 11.24
C ALA A 45 20.13 10.15 10.82
N GLY A 46 19.35 10.01 9.74
CA GLY A 46 18.89 8.71 9.24
C GLY A 46 17.82 8.02 10.11
N LEU A 47 17.19 8.73 11.04
CA LEU A 47 16.10 8.21 11.89
C LEU A 47 14.73 8.34 11.23
N LEU A 48 14.60 9.26 10.27
CA LEU A 48 13.39 9.50 9.50
C LEU A 48 13.69 9.44 8.00
N ARG A 49 12.79 8.86 7.24
CA ARG A 49 12.76 8.95 5.77
C ARG A 49 11.61 9.85 5.34
N ARG A 50 11.90 10.95 4.66
CA ARG A 50 10.85 11.76 4.05
C ARG A 50 10.28 11.01 2.85
N LEU A 51 8.96 10.82 2.87
CA LEU A 51 8.23 10.13 1.80
C LEU A 51 7.75 11.10 0.73
N HIS A 52 7.11 12.20 1.15
CA HIS A 52 6.64 13.25 0.25
C HIS A 52 6.23 14.49 1.05
N GLY A 53 6.72 15.66 0.64
CA GLY A 53 6.38 16.92 1.32
C GLY A 53 6.71 16.87 2.81
N GLY A 54 5.71 17.09 3.65
CA GLY A 54 5.83 17.05 5.12
C GLY A 54 5.43 15.71 5.75
N ILE A 55 5.53 14.59 5.04
CA ILE A 55 5.21 13.24 5.53
C ILE A 55 6.49 12.42 5.65
N PHE A 56 6.66 11.78 6.80
CA PHE A 56 7.86 11.04 7.16
C PHE A 56 7.51 9.63 7.64
N ALA A 57 8.35 8.65 7.28
CA ALA A 57 8.36 7.33 7.88
C ALA A 57 9.52 7.22 8.87
N ILE A 58 9.30 6.53 9.98
CA ILE A 58 10.35 6.18 10.92
C ILE A 58 11.19 5.06 10.31
N VAL A 59 12.49 5.25 10.28
CA VAL A 59 13.43 4.22 9.82
C VAL A 59 13.51 3.11 10.88
N PRO A 60 13.28 1.84 10.51
CA PRO A 60 13.44 0.72 11.42
C PRO A 60 14.87 0.68 12.00
N THR A 61 15.01 0.28 13.27
CA THR A 61 16.28 0.36 14.01
C THR A 61 17.43 -0.35 13.29
N GLU A 62 17.14 -1.47 12.65
CA GLU A 62 18.09 -2.28 11.89
C GLU A 62 18.61 -1.59 10.60
N HIS A 63 17.95 -0.52 10.17
CA HIS A 63 18.30 0.27 8.99
C HIS A 63 18.91 1.65 9.32
N VAL A 64 18.94 2.04 10.59
CA VAL A 64 19.52 3.34 10.99
C VAL A 64 20.99 3.40 10.60
N GLY A 65 21.42 4.52 10.03
CA GLY A 65 22.79 4.73 9.54
C GLY A 65 23.08 4.11 8.16
N ARG A 66 22.08 3.55 7.49
CA ARG A 66 22.17 3.02 6.12
C ARG A 66 21.15 3.67 5.21
N PRO A 67 21.43 3.79 3.89
CA PRO A 67 20.39 4.19 2.94
C PRO A 67 19.20 3.25 3.02
N TRP A 68 18.03 3.78 3.38
CA TRP A 68 16.81 3.00 3.49
C TRP A 68 15.63 3.75 2.85
N THR A 69 14.81 3.02 2.16
CA THR A 69 13.52 3.47 1.64
C THR A 69 12.53 2.35 1.87
N PRO A 70 11.35 2.63 2.43
CA PRO A 70 10.33 1.60 2.61
C PRO A 70 9.91 1.03 1.26
N PRO A 71 9.48 -0.25 1.19
CA PRO A 71 8.82 -0.79 0.02
C PRO A 71 7.70 0.13 -0.45
N LEU A 72 7.57 0.27 -1.76
CA LEU A 72 6.64 1.21 -2.39
C LEU A 72 5.20 1.04 -1.89
N GLU A 73 4.75 -0.20 -1.73
CA GLU A 73 3.41 -0.54 -1.29
C GLU A 73 3.15 -0.06 0.16
N ALA A 74 4.09 -0.31 1.06
CA ALA A 74 4.00 0.16 2.45
C ALA A 74 4.03 1.68 2.54
N ALA A 75 4.93 2.34 1.77
CA ALA A 75 4.99 3.79 1.69
C ALA A 75 3.69 4.40 1.16
N ALA A 76 3.10 3.79 0.13
CA ALA A 76 1.89 4.26 -0.51
C ALA A 76 0.68 4.27 0.44
N VAL A 77 0.47 3.16 1.17
CA VAL A 77 -0.58 3.10 2.20
C VAL A 77 -0.26 4.04 3.35
N GLY A 78 0.99 4.06 3.83
CA GLY A 78 1.42 4.94 4.92
C GLY A 78 1.20 6.42 4.63
N LEU A 79 1.43 6.87 3.40
CA LEU A 79 1.14 8.25 2.98
C LEU A 79 -0.33 8.63 3.14
N GLU A 80 -1.24 7.76 2.74
CA GLU A 80 -2.66 8.05 2.88
C GLU A 80 -3.15 7.87 4.31
N THR A 81 -2.66 6.84 5.00
CA THR A 81 -2.95 6.63 6.43
C THR A 81 -2.55 7.84 7.29
N ALA A 82 -1.38 8.43 7.04
CA ALA A 82 -0.96 9.64 7.74
C ALA A 82 -1.87 10.85 7.50
N ARG A 83 -2.62 10.88 6.39
CA ARG A 83 -3.53 11.97 6.01
C ARG A 83 -4.97 11.73 6.44
N SER A 84 -5.43 10.49 6.38
CA SER A 84 -6.86 10.13 6.48
C SER A 84 -7.17 9.15 7.60
N GLY A 85 -6.17 8.71 8.35
CA GLY A 85 -6.30 7.67 9.38
C GLY A 85 -6.12 6.24 8.81
N PRO A 86 -6.09 5.22 9.70
CA PRO A 86 -5.73 3.84 9.34
C PRO A 86 -6.69 3.19 8.34
N ASP A 87 -7.99 3.51 8.42
CA ASP A 87 -9.02 2.91 7.55
C ASP A 87 -9.23 3.69 6.24
N GLY A 88 -8.34 4.65 5.96
CA GLY A 88 -8.47 5.55 4.81
C GLY A 88 -7.91 5.01 3.50
N ALA A 89 -7.17 3.90 3.54
CA ALA A 89 -6.36 3.42 2.42
C ALA A 89 -6.40 1.90 2.29
N VAL A 90 -6.61 1.41 1.07
CA VAL A 90 -6.52 -0.02 0.74
C VAL A 90 -5.62 -0.17 -0.48
N LEU A 91 -4.59 -1.01 -0.40
CA LEU A 91 -3.74 -1.35 -1.54
C LEU A 91 -4.53 -2.18 -2.54
N MET A 92 -4.45 -1.85 -3.85
CA MET A 92 -5.27 -2.49 -4.86
C MET A 92 -4.54 -2.72 -6.19
N GLY A 93 -5.18 -3.41 -7.11
CA GLY A 93 -4.68 -3.62 -8.48
C GLY A 93 -3.35 -4.39 -8.52
N LEU A 94 -2.40 -3.98 -9.39
CA LEU A 94 -1.11 -4.65 -9.51
C LEU A 94 -0.30 -4.63 -8.21
N SER A 95 -0.48 -3.60 -7.37
CA SER A 95 0.21 -3.51 -6.08
C SER A 95 -0.29 -4.56 -5.09
N ALA A 96 -1.60 -4.84 -5.06
CA ALA A 96 -2.15 -5.94 -4.29
C ALA A 96 -1.73 -7.30 -4.89
N ALA A 97 -1.81 -7.45 -6.21
CA ALA A 97 -1.36 -8.65 -6.91
C ALA A 97 0.11 -9.00 -6.60
N ARG A 98 0.97 -7.98 -6.45
CA ARG A 98 2.36 -8.18 -6.06
C ARG A 98 2.49 -8.75 -4.64
N LEU A 99 1.72 -8.26 -3.69
CA LEU A 99 1.72 -8.80 -2.31
C LEU A 99 1.14 -10.22 -2.26
N HIS A 100 0.20 -10.56 -3.15
CA HIS A 100 -0.30 -11.93 -3.33
C HIS A 100 0.67 -12.85 -4.12
N GLY A 101 1.86 -12.34 -4.50
CA GLY A 101 2.88 -13.10 -5.20
C GLY A 101 2.62 -13.33 -6.69
N ALA A 102 1.67 -12.61 -7.29
CA ALA A 102 1.34 -12.73 -8.71
C ALA A 102 2.20 -11.84 -9.61
N VAL A 103 2.93 -10.88 -9.06
CA VAL A 103 3.84 -9.99 -9.78
C VAL A 103 5.22 -10.07 -9.12
N PRO A 104 6.18 -10.80 -9.71
CA PRO A 104 7.49 -11.03 -9.07
C PRO A 104 8.42 -9.83 -9.12
N ARG A 105 8.25 -8.96 -10.12
CA ARG A 105 9.10 -7.77 -10.31
C ARG A 105 8.66 -6.60 -9.43
N GLY A 106 9.60 -5.73 -9.10
CA GLY A 106 9.28 -4.43 -8.49
C GLY A 106 8.45 -3.56 -9.44
N LEU A 107 7.49 -2.84 -8.89
CA LEU A 107 6.67 -1.88 -9.63
C LEU A 107 7.25 -0.48 -9.48
N GLY A 108 7.20 0.32 -10.55
CA GLY A 108 7.51 1.76 -10.51
C GLY A 108 6.37 2.60 -9.93
N GLN A 109 5.19 2.00 -9.78
CA GLN A 109 3.98 2.67 -9.34
C GLN A 109 3.19 1.80 -8.37
N ALA A 110 2.68 2.40 -7.28
CA ALA A 110 1.71 1.78 -6.39
C ALA A 110 0.32 2.39 -6.57
N THR A 111 -0.72 1.56 -6.42
CA THR A 111 -2.11 1.99 -6.52
C THR A 111 -2.83 1.77 -5.20
N VAL A 112 -3.43 2.84 -4.67
CA VAL A 112 -4.16 2.84 -3.40
C VAL A 112 -5.58 3.33 -3.62
N ALA A 113 -6.57 2.57 -3.16
CA ALA A 113 -7.95 3.01 -3.05
C ALA A 113 -8.09 3.98 -1.87
N THR A 114 -8.78 5.09 -2.10
CA THR A 114 -8.99 6.14 -1.09
C THR A 114 -10.42 6.70 -1.18
N ARG A 115 -10.94 7.22 -0.05
CA ARG A 115 -12.27 7.87 -0.01
C ARG A 115 -12.30 9.18 -0.78
N ASN A 116 -11.18 9.88 -0.83
CA ASN A 116 -11.06 11.21 -1.43
C ASN A 116 -10.27 11.16 -2.75
N ARG A 117 -10.62 12.03 -3.69
CA ARG A 117 -9.84 12.18 -4.91
C ARG A 117 -8.51 12.85 -4.59
N ARG A 118 -7.41 12.25 -5.03
CA ARG A 118 -6.06 12.79 -4.88
C ARG A 118 -5.29 12.74 -6.19
N ARG A 119 -4.36 13.67 -6.35
CA ARG A 119 -3.40 13.63 -7.46
C ARG A 119 -2.33 12.59 -7.17
N PRO A 120 -1.81 11.92 -8.21
CA PRO A 120 -0.61 11.09 -8.05
C PRO A 120 0.54 11.89 -7.45
N ILE A 121 1.41 11.22 -6.70
CA ILE A 121 2.60 11.82 -6.11
C ILE A 121 3.83 10.95 -6.37
N MET A 122 4.98 11.62 -6.49
CA MET A 122 6.28 10.94 -6.51
C MET A 122 6.82 10.83 -5.08
N LEU A 123 7.39 9.67 -4.73
CA LEU A 123 8.13 9.53 -3.48
C LEU A 123 9.47 10.24 -3.60
N ASP A 124 9.78 11.08 -2.61
CA ASP A 124 10.97 11.93 -2.62
C ASP A 124 12.25 11.11 -2.80
N GLY A 125 13.01 11.44 -3.86
CA GLY A 125 14.32 10.86 -4.15
C GLY A 125 14.30 9.39 -4.62
N THR A 126 13.18 8.89 -5.16
CA THR A 126 13.09 7.47 -5.59
C THR A 126 12.72 7.27 -7.05
N GLY A 127 12.05 8.22 -7.69
CA GLY A 127 11.41 8.02 -9.00
C GLY A 127 10.17 7.12 -8.98
N LEU A 128 9.69 6.71 -7.81
CA LEU A 128 8.51 5.86 -7.65
C LEU A 128 7.25 6.70 -7.47
N GLU A 129 6.15 6.28 -8.10
CA GLU A 129 4.86 6.99 -8.08
C GLU A 129 3.84 6.28 -7.19
N VAL A 130 3.01 7.06 -6.50
CA VAL A 130 1.81 6.58 -5.82
C VAL A 130 0.57 7.18 -6.48
N ARG A 131 -0.32 6.33 -6.98
CA ARG A 131 -1.61 6.70 -7.55
C ARG A 131 -2.73 6.42 -6.59
N PHE A 132 -3.67 7.35 -6.53
CA PHE A 132 -4.85 7.26 -5.68
C PHE A 132 -6.10 7.11 -6.53
N ILE A 133 -6.85 6.05 -6.28
CA ILE A 133 -8.12 5.78 -6.95
C ILE A 133 -9.25 6.02 -5.96
N LYS A 134 -10.14 6.98 -6.27
CA LYS A 134 -11.31 7.22 -5.42
C LYS A 134 -12.23 6.00 -5.46
N ARG A 135 -12.44 5.37 -4.31
CA ARG A 135 -13.34 4.23 -4.08
C ARG A 135 -14.08 4.37 -2.75
N ARG A 136 -15.17 3.66 -2.60
CA ARG A 136 -15.77 3.42 -1.30
C ARG A 136 -14.97 2.30 -0.65
N VAL A 137 -13.98 2.66 0.17
CA VAL A 137 -13.02 1.70 0.75
C VAL A 137 -13.71 0.65 1.62
N ASP A 138 -14.83 1.01 2.25
CA ASP A 138 -15.62 0.12 3.08
C ASP A 138 -16.37 -0.98 2.28
N ASP A 139 -16.55 -0.79 0.97
CA ASP A 139 -17.18 -1.76 0.08
C ASP A 139 -16.16 -2.76 -0.50
N LEU A 140 -14.86 -2.50 -0.33
CA LEU A 140 -13.81 -3.37 -0.84
C LEU A 140 -13.64 -4.58 0.08
N ASP A 141 -13.50 -5.73 -0.55
CA ASP A 141 -13.07 -6.94 0.13
C ASP A 141 -11.55 -6.88 0.31
N ALA A 142 -11.07 -6.80 1.54
CA ALA A 142 -9.67 -6.56 1.84
C ALA A 142 -9.25 -7.19 3.17
N ASP A 143 -8.03 -7.70 3.24
CA ASP A 143 -7.41 -8.34 4.39
C ASP A 143 -6.20 -7.55 4.87
N LEU A 144 -5.86 -7.71 6.16
CA LEU A 144 -4.62 -7.17 6.72
C LEU A 144 -3.43 -8.00 6.25
N THR A 145 -2.42 -7.31 5.75
CA THR A 145 -1.14 -7.90 5.34
C THR A 145 0.01 -7.18 6.05
N THR A 146 0.88 -7.94 6.69
CA THR A 146 2.03 -7.38 7.42
C THR A 146 3.11 -6.88 6.46
N THR A 147 3.57 -5.66 6.71
CA THR A 147 4.68 -5.01 6.00
C THR A 147 5.76 -4.56 7.00
N VAL A 148 6.89 -4.08 6.50
CA VAL A 148 7.96 -3.51 7.36
C VAL A 148 7.54 -2.26 8.14
N LEU A 149 6.46 -1.58 7.73
CA LEU A 149 5.91 -0.44 8.44
C LEU A 149 4.76 -0.81 9.40
N GLY A 150 4.22 -2.01 9.28
CA GLY A 150 3.06 -2.51 10.01
C GLY A 150 2.02 -3.11 9.08
N ASP A 151 0.83 -3.41 9.60
CA ASP A 151 -0.24 -4.05 8.86
C ASP A 151 -0.98 -3.04 7.98
N VAL A 152 -1.19 -3.40 6.72
CA VAL A 152 -1.91 -2.61 5.71
C VAL A 152 -3.10 -3.41 5.18
N LEU A 153 -4.17 -2.70 4.83
CA LEU A 153 -5.29 -3.30 4.12
C LEU A 153 -4.91 -3.51 2.65
N VAL A 154 -5.10 -4.74 2.16
CA VAL A 154 -4.84 -5.16 0.78
C VAL A 154 -6.10 -5.82 0.25
N THR A 155 -6.55 -5.48 -0.95
CA THR A 155 -7.68 -6.15 -1.58
C THR A 155 -7.44 -7.66 -1.62
N SER A 156 -8.48 -8.48 -1.30
CA SER A 156 -8.44 -9.94 -1.42
C SER A 156 -8.04 -10.38 -2.83
N ILE A 157 -7.73 -11.65 -3.03
CA ILE A 157 -7.41 -12.20 -4.34
C ILE A 157 -8.58 -11.94 -5.31
N GLU A 158 -9.80 -12.20 -4.89
CA GLU A 158 -11.02 -12.05 -5.67
C GLU A 158 -11.28 -10.58 -6.05
N GLN A 159 -11.18 -9.69 -5.07
CA GLN A 159 -11.31 -8.25 -5.32
C GLN A 159 -10.20 -7.75 -6.25
N THR A 160 -8.97 -8.23 -6.06
CA THR A 160 -7.83 -7.87 -6.91
C THR A 160 -8.05 -8.30 -8.36
N ILE A 161 -8.55 -9.52 -8.60
CA ILE A 161 -8.91 -9.99 -9.95
C ILE A 161 -9.96 -9.08 -10.60
N LEU A 162 -11.02 -8.71 -9.85
CA LEU A 162 -12.05 -7.81 -10.37
C LEU A 162 -11.51 -6.41 -10.66
N ASP A 163 -10.64 -5.90 -9.82
CA ASP A 163 -10.01 -4.58 -10.01
C ASP A 163 -9.10 -4.56 -11.24
N LEU A 164 -8.27 -5.60 -11.45
CA LEU A 164 -7.40 -5.74 -12.61
C LEU A 164 -8.20 -5.87 -13.92
N ALA A 165 -9.33 -6.57 -13.88
CA ALA A 165 -10.19 -6.73 -15.05
C ALA A 165 -11.09 -5.51 -15.32
N HIS A 166 -11.13 -4.50 -14.43
CA HIS A 166 -12.00 -3.34 -14.56
C HIS A 166 -11.40 -2.28 -15.49
N PRO A 167 -12.11 -1.85 -16.56
CA PRO A 167 -11.54 -1.01 -17.64
C PRO A 167 -11.13 0.40 -17.23
N ARG A 168 -11.60 0.86 -16.08
CA ARG A 168 -11.37 2.24 -15.62
C ARG A 168 -10.25 2.37 -14.58
N VAL A 169 -9.74 1.26 -14.06
CA VAL A 169 -8.82 1.29 -12.92
C VAL A 169 -7.37 1.36 -13.38
N GLN A 170 -7.03 0.72 -14.51
CA GLN A 170 -5.67 0.74 -15.03
C GLN A 170 -5.65 0.85 -16.56
N LYS A 171 -4.71 1.61 -17.09
CA LYS A 171 -4.51 1.77 -18.53
C LYS A 171 -3.07 1.49 -18.97
N THR A 172 -2.15 1.23 -18.04
CA THR A 172 -0.72 1.37 -18.30
C THR A 172 0.03 0.06 -18.49
N GLU A 173 -0.49 -1.07 -17.98
CA GLU A 173 0.23 -2.35 -17.99
C GLU A 173 -0.70 -3.56 -18.30
N ALA A 174 -1.46 -3.46 -19.38
CA ALA A 174 -2.50 -4.45 -19.72
C ALA A 174 -2.00 -5.91 -19.78
N GLU A 175 -0.74 -6.16 -20.16
CA GLU A 175 -0.19 -7.51 -20.15
C GLU A 175 0.15 -7.99 -18.74
N ALA A 176 0.75 -7.13 -17.91
CA ALA A 176 1.03 -7.44 -16.51
C ALA A 176 -0.27 -7.70 -15.72
N GLU A 177 -1.34 -6.96 -16.04
CA GLU A 177 -2.67 -7.19 -15.45
C GLU A 177 -3.23 -8.56 -15.82
N ARG A 178 -3.14 -8.93 -17.12
CA ARG A 178 -3.58 -10.26 -17.59
C ARG A 178 -2.75 -11.39 -16.97
N GLU A 179 -1.44 -11.22 -16.89
CA GLU A 179 -0.56 -12.20 -16.25
C GLU A 179 -0.88 -12.36 -14.76
N ALA A 180 -1.09 -11.26 -14.05
CA ALA A 180 -1.49 -11.28 -12.66
C ALA A 180 -2.85 -11.99 -12.46
N ILE A 181 -3.85 -11.74 -13.31
CA ILE A 181 -5.14 -12.45 -13.27
C ILE A 181 -4.91 -13.97 -13.46
N ARG A 182 -4.11 -14.40 -14.45
CA ARG A 182 -3.82 -15.83 -14.66
C ARG A 182 -3.13 -16.47 -13.47
N SER A 183 -2.22 -15.74 -12.82
CA SER A 183 -1.49 -16.20 -11.62
C SER A 183 -2.38 -16.29 -10.39
N LEU A 184 -3.36 -15.39 -10.25
CA LEU A 184 -4.28 -15.36 -9.11
C LEU A 184 -5.45 -16.33 -9.26
N ALA A 185 -5.93 -16.56 -10.48
CA ALA A 185 -7.12 -17.36 -10.78
C ALA A 185 -7.14 -18.74 -10.08
N PRO A 186 -6.04 -19.53 -10.06
CA PRO A 186 -6.03 -20.83 -9.38
C PRO A 186 -6.16 -20.74 -7.85
N LYS A 187 -5.96 -19.56 -7.27
CA LYS A 187 -6.02 -19.31 -5.81
C LYS A 187 -7.34 -18.71 -5.37
N ALA A 188 -8.17 -18.28 -6.33
CA ALA A 188 -9.40 -17.57 -6.07
C ALA A 188 -10.53 -18.53 -5.65
N ASP A 189 -11.33 -18.09 -4.67
CA ASP A 189 -12.63 -18.71 -4.38
C ASP A 189 -13.67 -18.20 -5.38
N HIS A 190 -14.16 -19.10 -6.23
CA HIS A 190 -15.06 -18.73 -7.33
C HIS A 190 -16.45 -18.27 -6.84
N ALA A 191 -16.91 -18.76 -5.69
CA ALA A 191 -18.18 -18.34 -5.13
C ALA A 191 -18.08 -16.90 -4.61
N THR A 192 -17.04 -16.61 -3.85
CA THR A 192 -16.72 -15.26 -3.35
C THR A 192 -16.50 -14.28 -4.51
N LEU A 193 -15.78 -14.68 -5.55
CA LEU A 193 -15.54 -13.84 -6.74
C LEU A 193 -16.88 -13.44 -7.41
N ARG A 194 -17.81 -14.38 -7.58
CA ARG A 194 -19.15 -14.12 -8.16
C ARG A 194 -19.99 -13.22 -7.26
N GLU A 195 -19.98 -13.49 -5.94
CA GLU A 195 -20.69 -12.68 -4.96
C GLU A 195 -20.20 -11.23 -4.96
N LEU A 196 -18.90 -11.02 -4.91
CA LEU A 196 -18.28 -9.68 -4.98
C LEU A 196 -18.65 -8.96 -6.27
N ALA A 197 -18.57 -9.68 -7.41
CA ALA A 197 -18.93 -9.10 -8.69
C ALA A 197 -20.41 -8.67 -8.75
N ALA A 198 -21.31 -9.45 -8.16
CA ALA A 198 -22.74 -9.11 -8.06
C ALA A 198 -22.97 -7.91 -7.12
N ARG A 199 -22.44 -7.97 -5.89
CA ARG A 199 -22.56 -6.93 -4.86
C ARG A 199 -22.06 -5.58 -5.32
N GLN A 200 -20.90 -5.55 -6.02
CA GLN A 200 -20.28 -4.32 -6.49
C GLN A 200 -20.66 -3.93 -7.93
N ARG A 201 -21.55 -4.67 -8.58
CA ARG A 201 -21.98 -4.46 -9.99
C ARG A 201 -20.81 -4.52 -10.98
N LEU A 202 -19.87 -5.43 -10.74
CA LEU A 202 -18.67 -5.65 -11.53
C LEU A 202 -18.79 -6.82 -12.53
N GLY A 203 -20.00 -7.18 -12.98
CA GLY A 203 -20.24 -8.29 -13.89
C GLY A 203 -19.46 -8.17 -15.22
N SER A 204 -19.17 -6.97 -15.71
CA SER A 204 -18.31 -6.77 -16.89
C SER A 204 -16.83 -7.07 -16.59
N ALA A 205 -16.36 -6.77 -15.37
CA ALA A 205 -15.00 -7.11 -14.95
C ALA A 205 -14.88 -8.64 -14.78
N LEU A 206 -15.86 -9.28 -14.15
CA LEU A 206 -15.89 -10.75 -14.03
C LEU A 206 -15.79 -11.42 -15.40
N ARG A 207 -16.63 -11.04 -16.38
CA ARG A 207 -16.56 -11.61 -17.75
C ARG A 207 -15.19 -11.43 -18.39
N ARG A 208 -14.54 -10.27 -18.20
CA ARG A 208 -13.17 -10.06 -18.71
C ARG A 208 -12.14 -10.92 -18.00
N ALA A 209 -12.24 -11.05 -16.68
CA ALA A 209 -11.36 -11.96 -15.92
C ALA A 209 -11.49 -13.40 -16.44
N GLN A 210 -12.71 -13.86 -16.67
CA GLN A 210 -13.01 -15.18 -17.24
C GLN A 210 -12.47 -15.36 -18.68
N GLN A 211 -12.47 -14.31 -19.50
CA GLN A 211 -11.84 -14.33 -20.82
C GLN A 211 -10.30 -14.44 -20.73
N VAL A 212 -9.69 -13.83 -19.70
CA VAL A 212 -8.24 -13.90 -19.46
C VAL A 212 -7.84 -15.25 -18.88
N SER A 213 -8.64 -15.81 -17.97
CA SER A 213 -8.44 -17.12 -17.34
C SER A 213 -9.75 -17.90 -17.31
N PRO A 214 -9.96 -18.81 -18.27
CA PRO A 214 -11.16 -19.66 -18.34
C PRO A 214 -11.38 -20.54 -17.11
N THR A 215 -10.34 -20.82 -16.32
CA THR A 215 -10.47 -21.56 -15.05
C THR A 215 -11.44 -20.90 -14.07
N LEU A 216 -11.69 -19.58 -14.19
CA LEU A 216 -12.68 -18.85 -13.39
C LEU A 216 -14.14 -19.13 -13.80
N LEU A 217 -14.36 -19.92 -14.86
CA LEU A 217 -15.69 -20.37 -15.30
C LEU A 217 -16.13 -21.65 -14.59
N ASP A 218 -15.17 -22.47 -14.15
CA ASP A 218 -15.45 -23.80 -13.61
C ASP A 218 -16.14 -23.71 -12.26
N ASP A 219 -17.23 -24.46 -12.11
CA ASP A 219 -18.07 -24.50 -10.89
C ASP A 219 -17.51 -25.48 -9.82
N THR A 220 -16.34 -26.04 -10.08
CA THR A 220 -15.69 -27.02 -9.21
C THR A 220 -14.90 -26.30 -8.10
N GLY A 221 -15.64 -25.88 -7.07
CA GLY A 221 -15.07 -25.39 -5.82
C GLY A 221 -14.30 -26.50 -5.09
N THR A 222 -13.04 -26.67 -5.39
CA THR A 222 -12.13 -27.48 -4.58
C THR A 222 -11.07 -26.54 -4.00
N ARG A 223 -11.24 -26.13 -2.72
CA ARG A 223 -10.13 -25.60 -1.93
C ARG A 223 -9.11 -26.71 -1.78
N PRO A 224 -7.82 -26.52 -2.13
CA PRO A 224 -6.77 -27.36 -1.59
C PRO A 224 -6.68 -27.15 -0.09
N GLN A 225 -6.66 -28.26 0.66
CA GLN A 225 -6.42 -28.30 2.11
C GLN A 225 -5.02 -27.82 2.46
#